data_22fd30828ab44656f3b1a44c7db44d5b
#
_entry.id   22fd30828ab44656f3b1a44c7db44d5b
#
_cell.length_a   1.000
_cell.length_b   1.000
_cell.length_c   1.000
_cell.angle_alpha   90.00
_cell.angle_beta   90.00
_cell.angle_gamma   90.00
#
_symmetry.space_group_name_H-M   'P 1'
#
loop_
_entity.id
_entity.type
_entity.pdbx_description
1 polymer ?
#
loop_
_entity_poly.entity_id
_entity_poly.type
_entity_poly.pdbx_seq_one_letter_code
_entity_poly.pdbx_strand_id
1 'polypeptide(L)'
;SYSNLATLYSNTQRFKESENLMMAAIEIYERLTKENPKAYKPVLALLYNNLALLFSNTLRFEESENMYKAAIEIQERLAKENPKVYEPSLALSYSNLATLYSNTQRFEESENMYKAAIEIQERLAKENPKVYEPSLALSYSNLATLYSNTQRFEESENMYKAAIEIQERL
;
A
#
# COMPACT_ATOMS: atom_id res chain seq x y z
N SER A 1 -18.87 5.10 28.23
CA SER A 1 -18.14 4.84 29.44
C SER A 1 -17.60 3.43 29.57
N TYR A 2 -18.01 2.55 30.53
CA TYR A 2 -17.41 1.21 30.67
C TYR A 2 -17.53 0.31 29.43
N SER A 3 -18.63 0.37 28.69
CA SER A 3 -18.81 -0.41 27.47
C SER A 3 -17.87 0.03 26.35
N ASN A 4 -17.62 1.33 26.22
CA ASN A 4 -16.67 1.85 25.21
C ASN A 4 -15.23 1.49 25.57
N LEU A 5 -14.89 1.47 26.84
CA LEU A 5 -13.57 1.06 27.32
C LEU A 5 -13.36 -0.46 27.11
N ALA A 6 -14.37 -1.27 27.40
CA ALA A 6 -14.32 -2.71 27.15
C ALA A 6 -14.19 -3.04 25.66
N THR A 7 -14.87 -2.28 24.79
CA THR A 7 -14.74 -2.40 23.33
C THR A 7 -13.34 -2.01 22.88
N LEU A 8 -12.78 -0.93 23.42
CA LEU A 8 -11.41 -0.50 23.13
C LEU A 8 -10.39 -1.57 23.53
N TYR A 9 -10.52 -2.15 24.72
CA TYR A 9 -9.64 -3.22 25.18
C TYR A 9 -9.78 -4.50 24.36
N SER A 10 -11.00 -4.87 23.97
CA SER A 10 -11.25 -6.03 23.10
C SER A 10 -10.60 -5.84 21.73
N ASN A 11 -10.72 -4.65 21.14
CA ASN A 11 -10.09 -4.34 19.86
C ASN A 11 -8.56 -4.32 19.99
N THR A 12 -8.02 -3.73 21.05
CA THR A 12 -6.57 -3.69 21.31
C THR A 12 -6.00 -5.08 21.51
N GLN A 13 -6.72 -5.96 22.20
CA GLN A 13 -6.31 -7.34 22.39
C GLN A 13 -6.29 -8.13 21.07
N ARG A 14 -7.29 -7.95 20.23
CA ARG A 14 -7.32 -8.56 18.88
C ARG A 14 -6.19 -8.08 17.98
N PHE A 15 -5.85 -6.81 18.04
CA PHE A 15 -4.72 -6.28 17.29
C PHE A 15 -3.40 -6.90 17.75
N LYS A 16 -3.19 -7.05 19.06
CA LYS A 16 -2.01 -7.68 19.61
C LYS A 16 -1.90 -9.17 19.27
N GLU A 17 -3.02 -9.88 19.34
CA GLU A 17 -3.08 -11.29 18.92
C GLU A 17 -2.77 -11.42 17.43
N SER A 18 -3.35 -10.56 16.59
CA SER A 18 -3.09 -10.51 15.16
C SER A 18 -1.61 -10.19 14.86
N GLU A 19 -1.04 -9.23 15.56
CA GLU A 19 0.38 -8.89 15.45
C GLU A 19 1.26 -10.10 15.78
N ASN A 20 1.01 -10.77 16.89
CA ASN A 20 1.79 -11.93 17.31
C ASN A 20 1.73 -13.06 16.26
N LEU A 21 0.55 -13.32 15.70
CA LEU A 21 0.38 -14.32 14.65
C LEU A 21 1.11 -13.94 13.36
N MET A 22 1.02 -12.67 12.94
CA MET A 22 1.72 -12.18 11.76
C MET A 22 3.24 -12.24 11.95
N MET A 23 3.75 -11.82 13.10
CA MET A 23 5.19 -11.87 13.41
C MET A 23 5.71 -13.34 13.42
N ALA A 24 4.97 -14.27 14.01
CA ALA A 24 5.32 -15.69 13.98
C ALA A 24 5.34 -16.23 12.54
N ALA A 25 4.36 -15.85 11.73
CA ALA A 25 4.35 -16.23 10.32
C ALA A 25 5.55 -15.64 9.56
N ILE A 26 5.87 -14.36 9.76
CA ILE A 26 7.03 -13.70 9.14
C ILE A 26 8.31 -14.44 9.50
N GLU A 27 8.56 -14.75 10.76
CA GLU A 27 9.75 -15.49 11.20
C GLU A 27 9.90 -16.85 10.49
N ILE A 28 8.79 -17.57 10.32
CA ILE A 28 8.77 -18.84 9.57
C ILE A 28 9.13 -18.58 8.10
N TYR A 29 8.48 -17.62 7.45
CA TYR A 29 8.71 -17.33 6.03
C TYR A 29 10.07 -16.71 5.75
N GLU A 30 10.66 -15.93 6.65
CA GLU A 30 12.05 -15.47 6.54
C GLU A 30 13.03 -16.65 6.50
N ARG A 31 12.79 -17.66 7.34
CA ARG A 31 13.60 -18.90 7.34
C ARG A 31 13.41 -19.67 6.03
N LEU A 32 12.16 -19.90 5.62
CA LEU A 32 11.85 -20.63 4.38
C LEU A 32 12.38 -19.91 3.14
N THR A 33 12.39 -18.59 3.15
CA THR A 33 12.94 -17.77 2.07
C THR A 33 14.45 -17.97 1.89
N LYS A 34 15.19 -18.31 2.95
CA LYS A 34 16.62 -18.64 2.84
C LYS A 34 16.83 -19.97 2.11
N GLU A 35 15.90 -20.90 2.24
CA GLU A 35 15.95 -22.22 1.60
C GLU A 35 15.45 -22.17 0.15
N ASN A 36 14.33 -21.48 -0.11
CA ASN A 36 13.74 -21.31 -1.43
C ASN A 36 13.20 -19.88 -1.63
N PRO A 37 14.07 -18.93 -2.00
CA PRO A 37 13.67 -17.52 -2.15
C PRO A 37 12.54 -17.32 -3.17
N LYS A 38 12.59 -18.06 -4.29
CA LYS A 38 11.65 -17.91 -5.38
C LYS A 38 10.22 -18.29 -4.99
N ALA A 39 10.06 -19.29 -4.15
CA ALA A 39 8.76 -19.74 -3.69
C ALA A 39 8.18 -18.85 -2.58
N TYR A 40 9.01 -18.33 -1.68
CA TYR A 40 8.52 -17.73 -0.44
C TYR A 40 8.65 -16.21 -0.35
N LYS A 41 9.50 -15.54 -1.15
CA LYS A 41 9.58 -14.07 -1.19
C LYS A 41 8.23 -13.40 -1.45
N PRO A 42 7.39 -13.86 -2.42
CA PRO A 42 6.10 -13.22 -2.65
C PRO A 42 5.20 -13.24 -1.42
N VAL A 43 5.19 -14.37 -0.69
CA VAL A 43 4.39 -14.53 0.53
C VAL A 43 4.93 -13.65 1.66
N LEU A 44 6.25 -13.58 1.80
CA LEU A 44 6.90 -12.73 2.81
C LEU A 44 6.57 -11.25 2.59
N ALA A 45 6.63 -10.78 1.34
CA ALA A 45 6.25 -9.41 1.00
C ALA A 45 4.78 -9.11 1.35
N LEU A 46 3.88 -10.05 1.10
CA LEU A 46 2.47 -9.92 1.48
C LEU A 46 2.30 -9.82 3.01
N LEU A 47 3.01 -10.64 3.77
CA LEU A 47 2.97 -10.59 5.23
C LEU A 47 3.50 -9.27 5.78
N TYR A 48 4.58 -8.74 5.22
CA TYR A 48 5.08 -7.42 5.60
C TYR A 48 4.06 -6.32 5.31
N ASN A 49 3.39 -6.34 4.16
CA ASN A 49 2.32 -5.38 3.86
C ASN A 49 1.15 -5.46 4.86
N ASN A 50 0.72 -6.67 5.20
CA ASN A 50 -0.37 -6.85 6.16
C ASN A 50 0.01 -6.38 7.57
N LEU A 51 1.23 -6.63 8.00
CA LEU A 51 1.74 -6.14 9.29
C LEU A 51 1.91 -4.61 9.27
N ALA A 52 2.36 -4.05 8.16
CA ALA A 52 2.44 -2.60 7.98
C ALA A 52 1.06 -1.93 8.13
N LEU A 53 0.03 -2.50 7.52
CA LEU A 53 -1.34 -2.01 7.64
C LEU A 53 -1.84 -2.09 9.10
N LEU A 54 -1.55 -3.19 9.79
CA LEU A 54 -1.88 -3.34 11.22
C LEU A 54 -1.20 -2.26 12.07
N PHE A 55 0.08 -2.00 11.84
CA PHE A 55 0.82 -0.95 12.55
C PHE A 55 0.26 0.45 12.22
N SER A 56 -0.08 0.72 10.97
CA SER A 56 -0.73 1.98 10.58
C SER A 56 -2.07 2.19 11.31
N ASN A 57 -2.90 1.16 11.39
CA ASN A 57 -4.19 1.20 12.06
C ASN A 57 -4.07 1.37 13.59
N THR A 58 -2.94 1.01 14.15
CA THR A 58 -2.61 1.19 15.57
C THR A 58 -1.72 2.42 15.84
N LEU A 59 -1.58 3.31 14.85
CA LEU A 59 -0.80 4.56 14.92
C LEU A 59 0.70 4.36 15.17
N ARG A 60 1.22 3.18 14.88
CA ARG A 60 2.64 2.82 14.96
C ARG A 60 3.30 3.09 13.60
N PHE A 61 3.39 4.37 13.22
CA PHE A 61 3.72 4.79 11.87
C PHE A 61 5.15 4.44 11.43
N GLU A 62 6.13 4.53 12.33
CA GLU A 62 7.52 4.17 12.03
C GLU A 62 7.66 2.68 11.72
N GLU A 63 7.02 1.84 12.52
CA GLU A 63 7.03 0.39 12.32
C GLU A 63 6.27 0.01 11.03
N SER A 64 5.15 0.69 10.76
CA SER A 64 4.41 0.55 9.52
C SER A 64 5.28 0.88 8.29
N GLU A 65 5.98 2.01 8.33
CA GLU A 65 6.88 2.43 7.26
C GLU A 65 7.97 1.39 7.00
N ASN A 66 8.59 0.88 8.05
CA ASN A 66 9.66 -0.12 7.94
C ASN A 66 9.14 -1.41 7.26
N MET A 67 7.93 -1.84 7.60
CA MET A 67 7.34 -3.04 6.99
C MET A 67 6.93 -2.81 5.53
N TYR A 68 6.35 -1.65 5.18
CA TYR A 68 6.08 -1.33 3.78
C TYR A 68 7.35 -1.27 2.95
N LYS A 69 8.42 -0.66 3.44
CA LYS A 69 9.71 -0.60 2.75
C LYS A 69 10.31 -2.00 2.53
N ALA A 70 10.24 -2.87 3.53
CA ALA A 70 10.70 -4.24 3.41
C ALA A 70 9.90 -5.03 2.34
N ALA A 71 8.58 -4.84 2.30
CA ALA A 71 7.74 -5.44 1.27
C ALA A 71 8.09 -4.93 -0.13
N ILE A 72 8.22 -3.61 -0.29
CA ILE A 72 8.54 -2.94 -1.56
C ILE A 72 9.89 -3.42 -2.09
N GLU A 73 10.93 -3.51 -1.25
CA GLU A 73 12.25 -3.98 -1.66
C GLU A 73 12.18 -5.39 -2.29
N ILE A 74 11.40 -6.28 -1.70
CA ILE A 74 11.20 -7.62 -2.25
C ILE A 74 10.42 -7.55 -3.57
N GLN A 75 9.33 -6.79 -3.61
CA GLN A 75 8.44 -6.69 -4.77
C GLN A 75 9.12 -6.02 -5.97
N GLU A 76 9.97 -5.02 -5.76
CA GLU A 76 10.76 -4.39 -6.82
C GLU A 76 11.70 -5.40 -7.51
N ARG A 77 12.34 -6.27 -6.71
CA ARG A 77 13.19 -7.33 -7.25
C ARG A 77 12.38 -8.36 -8.05
N LEU A 78 11.24 -8.78 -7.51
CA LEU A 78 10.35 -9.71 -8.17
C LEU A 78 9.74 -9.12 -9.45
N ALA A 79 9.37 -7.85 -9.44
CA ALA A 79 8.81 -7.15 -10.59
C ALA A 79 9.83 -7.01 -11.74
N LYS A 80 11.13 -6.87 -11.42
CA LYS A 80 12.19 -6.90 -12.45
C LYS A 80 12.28 -8.27 -13.14
N GLU A 81 12.03 -9.35 -12.42
CA GLU A 81 12.05 -10.71 -12.98
C GLU A 81 10.76 -11.05 -13.73
N ASN A 82 9.61 -10.66 -13.20
CA ASN A 82 8.30 -10.91 -13.80
C ASN A 82 7.32 -9.75 -13.53
N PRO A 83 7.37 -8.68 -14.36
CA PRO A 83 6.55 -7.49 -14.19
C PRO A 83 5.04 -7.81 -14.13
N LYS A 84 4.54 -8.63 -15.05
CA LYS A 84 3.11 -8.95 -15.15
C LYS A 84 2.52 -9.55 -13.88
N VAL A 85 3.33 -10.29 -13.14
CA VAL A 85 2.89 -10.97 -11.92
C VAL A 85 3.01 -10.06 -10.69
N TYR A 86 4.08 -9.28 -10.60
CA TYR A 86 4.42 -8.61 -9.34
C TYR A 86 4.22 -7.09 -9.34
N GLU A 87 4.13 -6.43 -10.49
CA GLU A 87 3.84 -5.00 -10.56
C GLU A 87 2.48 -4.60 -9.95
N PRO A 88 1.39 -5.39 -10.08
CA PRO A 88 0.14 -5.04 -9.41
C PRO A 88 0.28 -4.94 -7.89
N SER A 89 0.97 -5.86 -7.27
CA SER A 89 1.20 -5.83 -5.82
C SER A 89 2.20 -4.75 -5.39
N LEU A 90 3.19 -4.47 -6.22
CA LEU A 90 4.13 -3.38 -5.98
C LEU A 90 3.44 -2.00 -6.02
N ALA A 91 2.58 -1.76 -7.02
CA ALA A 91 1.80 -0.53 -7.11
C ALA A 91 0.89 -0.33 -5.90
N LEU A 92 0.26 -1.41 -5.42
CA LEU A 92 -0.54 -1.37 -4.20
C LEU A 92 0.30 -0.99 -2.97
N SER A 93 1.50 -1.56 -2.83
CA SER A 93 2.41 -1.24 -1.71
C SER A 93 2.87 0.21 -1.74
N TYR A 94 3.19 0.74 -2.93
CA TYR A 94 3.50 2.17 -3.09
C TYR A 94 2.32 3.04 -2.68
N SER A 95 1.09 2.72 -3.10
CA SER A 95 -0.10 3.49 -2.73
C SER A 95 -0.36 3.47 -1.22
N ASN A 96 -0.16 2.33 -0.57
CA ASN A 96 -0.30 2.20 0.89
C ASN A 96 0.75 3.02 1.64
N LEU A 97 2.00 2.98 1.21
CA LEU A 97 3.07 3.79 1.79
C LEU A 97 2.83 5.29 1.55
N ALA A 98 2.34 5.66 0.36
CA ALA A 98 1.93 7.03 0.07
C ALA A 98 0.85 7.53 1.03
N THR A 99 -0.15 6.71 1.31
CA THR A 99 -1.20 7.02 2.27
C THR A 99 -0.64 7.21 3.68
N LEU A 100 0.28 6.35 4.10
CA LEU A 100 0.98 6.50 5.38
C LEU A 100 1.72 7.84 5.47
N TYR A 101 2.47 8.20 4.42
CA TYR A 101 3.18 9.48 4.35
C TYR A 101 2.23 10.68 4.37
N SER A 102 1.11 10.60 3.65
CA SER A 102 0.08 11.64 3.69
C SER A 102 -0.49 11.83 5.09
N ASN A 103 -0.82 10.74 5.78
CA ASN A 103 -1.35 10.76 7.14
C ASN A 103 -0.36 11.31 8.18
N THR A 104 0.93 11.20 7.90
CA THR A 104 2.01 11.73 8.73
C THR A 104 2.54 13.09 8.23
N GLN A 105 1.83 13.74 7.31
CA GLN A 105 2.16 15.06 6.72
C GLN A 105 3.50 15.11 5.97
N ARG A 106 3.99 13.96 5.54
CA ARG A 106 5.19 13.83 4.69
C ARG A 106 4.75 13.89 3.21
N PHE A 107 4.29 15.04 2.78
CA PHE A 107 3.57 15.22 1.53
C PHE A 107 4.43 15.00 0.27
N GLU A 108 5.70 15.39 0.29
CA GLU A 108 6.62 15.16 -0.84
C GLU A 108 6.87 13.65 -1.05
N GLU A 109 7.11 12.93 0.02
CA GLU A 109 7.32 11.48 -0.03
C GLU A 109 6.04 10.75 -0.44
N SER A 110 4.89 11.23 0.04
CA SER A 110 3.58 10.72 -0.38
C SER A 110 3.37 10.90 -1.89
N GLU A 111 3.64 12.09 -2.42
CA GLU A 111 3.53 12.39 -3.84
C GLU A 111 4.41 11.46 -4.69
N ASN A 112 5.66 11.27 -4.28
CA ASN A 112 6.59 10.40 -5.00
C ASN A 112 6.08 8.95 -5.06
N MET A 113 5.54 8.43 -3.96
CA MET A 113 5.00 7.07 -3.92
C MET A 113 3.71 6.92 -4.72
N TYR A 114 2.78 7.90 -4.67
CA TYR A 114 1.60 7.87 -5.53
C TYR A 114 1.97 7.92 -7.02
N LYS A 115 2.92 8.74 -7.42
CA LYS A 115 3.39 8.80 -8.81
C LYS A 115 4.01 7.47 -9.27
N ALA A 116 4.81 6.83 -8.41
CA ALA A 116 5.38 5.52 -8.71
C ALA A 116 4.28 4.44 -8.89
N ALA A 117 3.26 4.47 -8.06
CA ALA A 117 2.11 3.57 -8.19
C ALA A 117 1.33 3.82 -9.49
N ILE A 118 1.05 5.08 -9.80
CA ILE A 118 0.29 5.50 -10.99
C ILE A 118 1.03 5.10 -12.26
N GLU A 119 2.34 5.30 -12.34
CA GLU A 119 3.15 4.90 -13.51
C GLU A 119 2.99 3.41 -13.84
N ILE A 120 3.03 2.56 -12.83
CA ILE A 120 2.79 1.12 -12.99
C ILE A 120 1.34 0.86 -13.43
N GLN A 121 0.37 1.47 -12.75
CA GLN A 121 -1.05 1.24 -13.00
C GLN A 121 -1.48 1.72 -14.39
N GLU A 122 -0.94 2.84 -14.89
CA GLU A 122 -1.19 3.33 -16.25
C GLU A 122 -0.71 2.32 -17.29
N ARG A 123 0.45 1.71 -17.09
CA ARG A 123 0.97 0.67 -17.99
C ARG A 123 0.09 -0.58 -17.96
N LEU A 124 -0.27 -1.05 -16.77
CA LEU A 124 -1.15 -2.21 -16.59
C LEU A 124 -2.57 -1.96 -17.15
N ALA A 125 -3.09 -0.76 -16.98
CA ALA A 125 -4.41 -0.38 -17.49
C ALA A 125 -4.45 -0.34 -19.03
N LYS A 126 -3.34 -0.01 -19.71
CA LYS A 126 -3.24 -0.13 -21.18
C LYS A 126 -3.33 -1.58 -21.65
N GLU A 127 -2.81 -2.53 -20.88
CA GLU A 127 -2.87 -3.96 -21.23
C GLU A 127 -4.24 -4.57 -20.87
N ASN A 128 -4.80 -4.21 -19.71
CA ASN A 128 -6.09 -4.73 -19.27
C ASN A 128 -6.89 -3.67 -18.48
N PRO A 129 -7.60 -2.78 -19.21
CA PRO A 129 -8.35 -1.67 -18.62
C PRO A 129 -9.34 -2.12 -17.54
N LYS A 130 -10.16 -3.16 -17.84
CA LYS A 130 -11.20 -3.64 -16.91
C LYS A 130 -10.67 -4.05 -15.54
N VAL A 131 -9.44 -4.53 -15.48
CA VAL A 131 -8.82 -4.98 -14.22
C VAL A 131 -8.14 -3.85 -13.48
N TYR A 132 -7.44 -2.95 -14.20
CA TYR A 132 -6.53 -2.00 -13.56
C TYR A 132 -7.01 -0.54 -13.55
N GLU A 133 -7.95 -0.15 -14.41
CA GLU A 133 -8.53 1.21 -14.38
C GLU A 133 -9.20 1.55 -13.04
N PRO A 134 -9.92 0.66 -12.34
CA PRO A 134 -10.46 1.00 -11.03
C PRO A 134 -9.41 1.40 -10.00
N SER A 135 -8.29 0.69 -9.95
CA SER A 135 -7.18 1.03 -9.03
C SER A 135 -6.43 2.28 -9.46
N LEU A 136 -6.29 2.52 -10.76
CA LEU A 136 -5.70 3.74 -11.30
C LEU A 136 -6.54 4.97 -10.97
N ALA A 137 -7.86 4.90 -11.16
CA ALA A 137 -8.78 5.99 -10.80
C ALA A 137 -8.72 6.32 -9.30
N LEU A 138 -8.61 5.30 -8.45
CA LEU A 138 -8.42 5.50 -7.02
C LEU A 138 -7.10 6.20 -6.70
N SER A 139 -6.00 5.81 -7.35
CA SER A 139 -4.69 6.44 -7.14
C SER A 139 -4.67 7.89 -7.61
N TYR A 140 -5.32 8.23 -8.74
CA TYR A 140 -5.50 9.61 -9.16
C TYR A 140 -6.31 10.41 -8.14
N SER A 141 -7.40 9.86 -7.60
CA SER A 141 -8.21 10.53 -6.58
C SER A 141 -7.43 10.78 -5.28
N ASN A 142 -6.60 9.84 -4.87
CA ASN A 142 -5.75 9.99 -3.69
C ASN A 142 -4.68 11.07 -3.90
N LEU A 143 -4.03 11.10 -5.06
CA LEU A 143 -3.06 12.14 -5.41
C LEU A 143 -3.73 13.51 -5.54
N ALA A 144 -4.94 13.58 -6.09
CA ALA A 144 -5.73 14.80 -6.15
C ALA A 144 -6.03 15.35 -4.74
N THR A 145 -6.41 14.47 -3.82
CA THR A 145 -6.63 14.82 -2.41
C THR A 145 -5.35 15.36 -1.76
N LEU A 146 -4.20 14.73 -2.02
CA LEU A 146 -2.90 15.22 -1.55
C LEU A 146 -2.60 16.64 -2.06
N TYR A 147 -2.81 16.88 -3.35
CA TYR A 147 -2.63 18.21 -3.96
C TYR A 147 -3.59 19.24 -3.37
N SER A 148 -4.85 18.89 -3.15
CA SER A 148 -5.82 19.77 -2.49
C SER A 148 -5.36 20.13 -1.07
N ASN A 149 -4.91 19.17 -0.28
CA ASN A 149 -4.41 19.36 1.08
C ASN A 149 -3.15 20.26 1.13
N THR A 150 -2.39 20.30 0.06
CA THR A 150 -1.18 21.13 -0.10
C THR A 150 -1.45 22.43 -0.90
N GLN A 151 -2.72 22.78 -1.13
CA GLN A 151 -3.19 23.98 -1.85
C GLN A 151 -2.74 24.05 -3.32
N ARG A 152 -2.41 22.92 -3.92
CA ARG A 152 -2.07 22.79 -5.34
C ARG A 152 -3.34 22.46 -6.14
N PHE A 153 -4.26 23.42 -6.20
CA PHE A 153 -5.63 23.21 -6.68
C PHE A 153 -5.73 22.87 -8.18
N GLU A 154 -4.89 23.44 -9.02
CA GLU A 154 -4.87 23.14 -10.46
C GLU A 154 -4.45 21.68 -10.70
N GLU A 155 -3.41 21.23 -10.02
CA GLU A 155 -2.94 19.84 -10.12
C GLU A 155 -3.97 18.87 -9.54
N SER A 156 -4.62 19.24 -8.44
CA SER A 156 -5.73 18.48 -7.86
C SER A 156 -6.88 18.32 -8.85
N GLU A 157 -7.30 19.40 -9.50
CA GLU A 157 -8.38 19.38 -10.50
C GLU A 157 -8.04 18.45 -11.68
N ASN A 158 -6.80 18.53 -12.19
CA ASN A 158 -6.35 17.65 -13.27
C ASN A 158 -6.41 16.16 -12.91
N MET A 159 -5.99 15.81 -11.70
CA MET A 159 -6.03 14.42 -11.24
C MET A 159 -7.47 13.94 -11.01
N TYR A 160 -8.35 14.77 -10.46
CA TYR A 160 -9.76 14.39 -10.34
C TYR A 160 -10.43 14.21 -11.71
N LYS A 161 -10.13 15.06 -12.69
CA LYS A 161 -10.64 14.89 -14.06
C LYS A 161 -10.19 13.55 -14.66
N ALA A 162 -8.92 13.21 -14.53
CA ALA A 162 -8.39 11.92 -14.98
C ALA A 162 -9.10 10.72 -14.31
N ALA A 163 -9.36 10.80 -13.02
CA ALA A 163 -10.11 9.78 -12.30
C ALA A 163 -11.55 9.64 -12.80
N ILE A 164 -12.24 10.77 -13.03
CA ILE A 164 -13.63 10.82 -13.53
C ILE A 164 -13.71 10.22 -14.95
N GLU A 165 -12.80 10.58 -15.84
CA GLU A 165 -12.76 10.04 -17.20
C GLU A 165 -12.66 8.51 -17.23
N ILE A 166 -11.91 7.93 -16.29
CA ILE A 166 -11.85 6.47 -16.14
C ILE A 166 -13.18 5.93 -15.64
N GLN A 167 -13.74 6.54 -14.59
CA GLN A 167 -14.98 6.06 -13.97
C GLN A 167 -16.19 6.12 -14.92
N GLU A 168 -16.23 7.09 -15.84
CA GLU A 168 -17.27 7.21 -16.85
C GLU A 168 -17.19 6.12 -17.94
N ARG A 169 -16.03 5.46 -18.10
CA ARG A 169 -15.82 4.38 -19.07
C ARG A 169 -16.07 2.99 -18.49
N LEU A 170 -16.10 2.87 -17.16
CA LEU A 170 -16.31 1.59 -16.45
C LEU A 170 -17.79 1.23 -16.38
#